data_976ef8be267e2c9e67c1559054f77002
#
_entry.id   976ef8be267e2c9e67c1559054f77002
#
_cell.length_a   1.000
_cell.length_b   1.000
_cell.length_c   1.000
_cell.angle_alpha   90.00
_cell.angle_beta   90.00
_cell.angle_gamma   90.00
#
_symmetry.space_group_name_H-M   'P 1'
#
loop_
_entity.id
_entity.type
_entity.pdbx_description
1 polymer ?
#
loop_
_entity_poly.entity_id
_entity_poly.type
_entity_poly.pdbx_seq_one_letter_code
_entity_poly.pdbx_strand_id
1 'polypeptide(L)'
;MILIKAEVKGESDVPPFTRVFEYRDKFDQQIFFDSLEKIKDKLAKNLRINTNESLALYCGYVVDQLRARISIESIENNAAKILLSDKVMIGVPETLRRISFEVILDNFPKKKLSFHEPIPTSHYTLAV
;
A
#
# COMPACT_ATOMS: atom_id res chain seq x y z
N MET A 1 5.65 -14.31 10.76
CA MET A 1 5.89 -12.92 11.21
C MET A 1 5.82 -11.97 10.04
N ILE A 2 5.15 -10.84 10.23
CA ILE A 2 5.09 -9.75 9.25
C ILE A 2 5.62 -8.49 9.95
N LEU A 3 6.68 -7.90 9.41
CA LEU A 3 7.20 -6.61 9.86
C LEU A 3 7.47 -5.75 8.63
N ILE A 4 6.71 -4.66 8.49
CA ILE A 4 6.84 -3.75 7.35
C ILE A 4 7.05 -2.34 7.88
N LYS A 5 8.13 -1.70 7.43
CA LYS A 5 8.36 -0.28 7.63
C LYS A 5 8.10 0.42 6.30
N ALA A 6 7.12 1.31 6.29
CA ALA A 6 6.74 2.07 5.11
C ALA A 6 7.10 3.55 5.34
N GLU A 7 8.01 4.07 4.53
CA GLU A 7 8.36 5.48 4.51
C GLU A 7 7.61 6.15 3.35
N VAL A 8 6.81 7.14 3.68
CA VAL A 8 5.91 7.80 2.73
C VAL A 8 6.38 9.22 2.47
N LYS A 9 6.50 9.56 1.19
CA LYS A 9 6.74 10.93 0.74
C LYS A 9 5.61 11.34 -0.20
N GLY A 10 5.01 12.48 0.13
CA GLY A 10 4.01 13.10 -0.73
C GLY A 10 4.59 14.24 -1.55
N GLU A 11 3.73 15.11 -2.02
CA GLU A 11 4.14 16.35 -2.66
C GLU A 11 4.91 17.26 -1.69
N SER A 12 5.60 18.26 -2.21
CA SER A 12 6.56 19.07 -1.47
C SER A 12 6.01 19.73 -0.21
N ASP A 13 4.72 20.02 -0.16
CA ASP A 13 4.04 20.64 0.98
C ASP A 13 3.44 19.62 1.96
N VAL A 14 3.55 18.33 1.66
CA VAL A 14 3.04 17.26 2.52
C VAL A 14 4.21 16.72 3.37
N PRO A 15 4.12 16.77 4.72
CA PRO A 15 5.18 16.23 5.55
C PRO A 15 5.35 14.72 5.32
N PRO A 16 6.58 14.24 5.16
CA PRO A 16 6.83 12.80 5.07
C PRO A 16 6.54 12.13 6.40
N PHE A 17 6.17 10.86 6.36
CA PHE A 17 5.92 10.09 7.57
C PHE A 17 6.32 8.63 7.38
N THR A 18 6.44 7.93 8.51
CA THR A 18 6.77 6.51 8.54
C THR A 18 5.70 5.75 9.30
N ARG A 19 5.31 4.60 8.78
CA ARG A 19 4.42 3.65 9.45
C ARG A 19 5.11 2.32 9.62
N VAL A 20 4.90 1.69 10.77
CA VAL A 20 5.38 0.34 11.04
C VAL A 20 4.18 -0.57 11.27
N PHE A 21 4.15 -1.66 10.52
CA PHE A 21 3.14 -2.72 10.64
C PHE A 21 3.85 -3.96 11.18
N GLU A 22 3.50 -4.39 12.38
CA GLU A 22 4.15 -5.53 13.02
C GLU A 22 3.09 -6.53 13.50
N TYR A 23 3.14 -7.74 12.96
CA TYR A 23 2.21 -8.82 13.26
C TYR A 23 3.02 -10.09 13.47
N ARG A 24 3.25 -10.45 14.74
CA ARG A 24 4.20 -11.51 15.09
C ARG A 24 3.62 -12.91 14.97
N ASP A 25 2.43 -13.13 15.51
CA ASP A 25 1.82 -14.45 15.54
C ASP A 25 0.62 -14.53 14.58
N LYS A 26 0.04 -15.73 14.51
CA LYS A 26 -1.09 -15.96 13.61
C LYS A 26 -2.32 -15.14 13.99
N PHE A 27 -2.53 -14.90 15.27
CA PHE A 27 -3.67 -14.12 15.73
C PHE A 27 -3.57 -12.66 15.27
N ASP A 28 -2.39 -12.05 15.46
CA ASP A 28 -2.15 -10.68 15.01
C ASP A 28 -2.27 -10.56 13.48
N GLN A 29 -1.73 -11.55 12.76
CA GLN A 29 -1.84 -11.57 11.31
C GLN A 29 -3.29 -11.71 10.85
N GLN A 30 -4.10 -12.47 11.55
CA GLN A 30 -5.51 -12.61 11.22
C GLN A 30 -6.25 -11.28 11.38
N ILE A 31 -5.95 -10.54 12.44
CA ILE A 31 -6.51 -9.19 12.64
C ILE A 31 -6.16 -8.28 11.47
N PHE A 32 -4.92 -8.33 11.02
CA PHE A 32 -4.49 -7.54 9.86
C PHE A 32 -5.27 -7.92 8.59
N PHE A 33 -5.35 -9.21 8.28
CA PHE A 33 -6.07 -9.67 7.10
C PHE A 33 -7.57 -9.39 7.17
N ASP A 34 -8.17 -9.49 8.35
CA ASP A 34 -9.56 -9.12 8.54
C ASP A 34 -9.79 -7.62 8.28
N SER A 35 -8.86 -6.77 8.70
CA SER A 35 -8.94 -5.34 8.42
C SER A 35 -8.84 -5.04 6.93
N LEU A 36 -8.00 -5.81 6.19
CA LEU A 36 -7.91 -5.68 4.74
C LEU A 36 -9.22 -6.08 4.06
N GLU A 37 -9.88 -7.12 4.53
CA GLU A 37 -11.18 -7.51 3.97
C GLU A 37 -12.24 -6.43 4.16
N LYS A 38 -12.24 -5.73 5.29
CA LYS A 38 -13.13 -4.59 5.52
C LYS A 38 -12.86 -3.43 4.55
N ILE A 39 -11.59 -3.18 4.24
CA ILE A 39 -11.21 -2.15 3.26
C ILE A 39 -11.70 -2.56 1.87
N LYS A 40 -11.52 -3.82 1.49
CA LYS A 40 -12.00 -4.34 0.21
C LYS A 40 -13.52 -4.26 0.10
N ASP A 41 -14.23 -4.50 1.18
CA ASP A 41 -15.69 -4.35 1.22
C ASP A 41 -16.12 -2.90 0.95
N LYS A 42 -15.42 -1.93 1.52
CA LYS A 42 -15.67 -0.51 1.22
C LYS A 42 -15.52 -0.23 -0.28
N LEU A 43 -14.43 -0.72 -0.87
CA LEU A 43 -14.17 -0.54 -2.30
C LEU A 43 -15.25 -1.21 -3.16
N ALA A 44 -15.71 -2.39 -2.77
CA ALA A 44 -16.78 -3.08 -3.47
C ALA A 44 -18.11 -2.34 -3.41
N LYS A 45 -18.32 -1.53 -2.38
CA LYS A 45 -19.52 -0.68 -2.22
C LYS A 45 -19.33 0.72 -2.79
N ASN A 46 -18.28 0.96 -3.55
CA ASN A 46 -17.92 2.26 -4.12
C ASN A 46 -17.68 3.36 -3.07
N LEU A 47 -17.29 2.97 -1.86
CA LEU A 47 -16.84 3.91 -0.85
C LEU A 47 -15.36 4.21 -1.06
N ARG A 48 -15.00 5.48 -0.93
CA ARG A 48 -13.60 5.90 -1.05
C ARG A 48 -12.86 5.64 0.24
N ILE A 49 -11.59 5.25 0.12
CA ILE A 49 -10.75 4.94 1.28
C ILE A 49 -9.74 6.05 1.54
N ASN A 50 -9.31 6.15 2.79
CA ASN A 50 -8.36 7.19 3.23
C ASN A 50 -6.90 6.74 3.06
N THR A 51 -5.97 7.62 3.44
CA THR A 51 -4.53 7.36 3.31
C THR A 51 -4.09 6.11 4.09
N ASN A 52 -4.54 5.96 5.33
CA ASN A 52 -4.16 4.81 6.16
C ASN A 52 -4.68 3.49 5.60
N GLU A 53 -5.92 3.49 5.14
CA GLU A 53 -6.53 2.31 4.51
C GLU A 53 -5.80 1.95 3.21
N SER A 54 -5.46 2.95 2.41
CA SER A 54 -4.70 2.76 1.17
C SER A 54 -3.32 2.16 1.45
N LEU A 55 -2.62 2.68 2.45
CA LEU A 55 -1.30 2.18 2.82
C LEU A 55 -1.38 0.74 3.34
N ALA A 56 -2.37 0.43 4.16
CA ALA A 56 -2.59 -0.94 4.63
C ALA A 56 -2.85 -1.90 3.47
N LEU A 57 -3.62 -1.47 2.48
CA LEU A 57 -3.91 -2.28 1.30
C LEU A 57 -2.63 -2.57 0.49
N TYR A 58 -1.75 -1.58 0.32
CA TYR A 58 -0.46 -1.80 -0.33
C TYR A 58 0.42 -2.76 0.47
N CYS A 59 0.43 -2.67 1.80
CA CYS A 59 1.16 -3.61 2.64
C CYS A 59 0.65 -5.04 2.46
N GLY A 60 -0.66 -5.22 2.41
CA GLY A 60 -1.27 -6.52 2.14
C GLY A 60 -0.87 -7.07 0.77
N TYR A 61 -0.88 -6.22 -0.24
CA TYR A 61 -0.42 -6.57 -1.58
C TYR A 61 1.03 -7.05 -1.57
N VAL A 62 1.92 -6.31 -0.91
CA VAL A 62 3.33 -6.67 -0.81
C VAL A 62 3.50 -8.02 -0.13
N VAL A 63 2.81 -8.27 0.98
CA VAL A 63 2.88 -9.54 1.71
C VAL A 63 2.43 -10.70 0.81
N ASP A 64 1.28 -10.57 0.17
CA ASP A 64 0.73 -11.62 -0.68
C ASP A 64 1.66 -11.95 -1.84
N GLN A 65 2.22 -10.93 -2.49
CA GLN A 65 3.10 -11.11 -3.64
C GLN A 65 4.43 -11.73 -3.24
N LEU A 66 5.02 -11.30 -2.12
CA LEU A 66 6.26 -11.88 -1.63
C LEU A 66 6.08 -13.35 -1.20
N ARG A 67 4.96 -13.67 -0.54
CA ARG A 67 4.64 -15.05 -0.18
C ARG A 67 4.42 -15.94 -1.40
N ALA A 68 3.89 -15.37 -2.48
CA ALA A 68 3.75 -16.07 -3.76
C ALA A 68 5.05 -16.11 -4.57
N ARG A 69 6.16 -15.60 -4.01
CA ARG A 69 7.49 -15.58 -4.62
C ARG A 69 7.54 -14.81 -5.94
N ILE A 70 6.73 -13.78 -6.05
CA ILE A 70 6.76 -12.87 -7.19
C ILE A 70 7.99 -11.96 -7.06
N SER A 71 8.64 -11.63 -8.17
CA SER A 71 9.82 -10.78 -8.15
C SER A 71 9.49 -9.36 -7.69
N ILE A 72 10.46 -8.70 -7.05
CA ILE A 72 10.31 -7.31 -6.60
C ILE A 72 9.99 -6.41 -7.79
N GLU A 73 10.67 -6.60 -8.92
CA GLU A 73 10.40 -5.82 -10.13
C GLU A 73 8.94 -5.93 -10.57
N SER A 74 8.38 -7.14 -10.57
CA SER A 74 6.98 -7.35 -10.94
C SER A 74 6.02 -6.72 -9.92
N ILE A 75 6.33 -6.83 -8.62
CA ILE A 75 5.53 -6.22 -7.56
C ILE A 75 5.48 -4.70 -7.76
N GLU A 76 6.63 -4.08 -7.98
CA GLU A 76 6.72 -2.62 -8.21
C GLU A 76 6.00 -2.20 -9.48
N ASN A 77 6.17 -2.94 -10.56
CA ASN A 77 5.57 -2.60 -11.85
C ASN A 77 4.03 -2.70 -11.83
N ASN A 78 3.48 -3.56 -11.01
CA ASN A 78 2.02 -3.74 -10.93
C ASN A 78 1.35 -2.93 -9.82
N ALA A 79 2.11 -2.16 -9.05
CA ALA A 79 1.56 -1.38 -7.95
C ALA A 79 0.51 -0.36 -8.40
N ALA A 80 0.67 0.24 -9.58
CA ALA A 80 -0.26 1.22 -10.12
C ALA A 80 -1.64 0.63 -10.49
N LYS A 81 -1.76 -0.69 -10.49
CA LYS A 81 -3.03 -1.37 -10.79
C LYS A 81 -3.88 -1.64 -9.55
N ILE A 82 -3.36 -1.40 -8.36
CA ILE A 82 -4.01 -1.77 -7.10
C ILE A 82 -5.13 -0.79 -6.73
N LEU A 83 -4.84 0.51 -6.82
CA LEU A 83 -5.80 1.57 -6.50
C LEU A 83 -5.84 2.62 -7.60
N LEU A 84 -7.04 2.91 -8.06
CA LEU A 84 -7.30 4.01 -8.98
C LEU A 84 -7.66 5.26 -8.17
N SER A 85 -7.45 6.43 -8.76
CA SER A 85 -7.68 7.71 -8.07
C SER A 85 -9.13 7.96 -7.67
N ASP A 86 -10.09 7.35 -8.38
CA ASP A 86 -11.51 7.47 -8.06
C ASP A 86 -11.95 6.56 -6.89
N LYS A 87 -11.04 5.71 -6.41
CA LYS A 87 -11.31 4.80 -5.29
C LYS A 87 -10.81 5.35 -3.94
N VAL A 88 -10.12 6.47 -3.96
CA VAL A 88 -9.52 7.05 -2.75
C VAL A 88 -10.05 8.45 -2.51
N MET A 89 -9.96 8.90 -1.24
CA MET A 89 -10.38 10.24 -0.86
C MET A 89 -9.46 11.30 -1.48
N ILE A 90 -9.97 12.50 -1.60
CA ILE A 90 -9.19 13.64 -2.11
C ILE A 90 -7.95 13.84 -1.24
N GLY A 91 -6.81 14.03 -1.88
CA GLY A 91 -5.52 14.24 -1.22
C GLY A 91 -4.71 12.97 -1.02
N VAL A 92 -5.32 11.78 -1.15
CA VAL A 92 -4.59 10.52 -0.98
C VAL A 92 -3.51 10.32 -2.06
N PRO A 93 -3.79 10.51 -3.36
CA PRO A 93 -2.73 10.36 -4.37
C PRO A 93 -1.54 11.29 -4.16
N GLU A 94 -1.81 12.53 -3.73
CA GLU A 94 -0.77 13.53 -3.48
C GLU A 94 0.05 13.20 -2.24
N THR A 95 -0.53 12.52 -1.26
CA THR A 95 0.15 12.08 -0.04
C THR A 95 1.01 10.85 -0.29
N LEU A 96 0.56 9.93 -1.14
CA LEU A 96 1.24 8.67 -1.41
C LEU A 96 2.00 8.71 -2.76
N ARG A 97 2.82 9.74 -2.96
CA ARG A 97 3.62 9.86 -4.19
C ARG A 97 4.72 8.82 -4.27
N ARG A 98 5.33 8.51 -3.14
CA ARG A 98 6.37 7.51 -3.07
C ARG A 98 6.24 6.77 -1.75
N ILE A 99 6.30 5.44 -1.82
CA ILE A 99 6.28 4.58 -0.65
C ILE A 99 7.50 3.67 -0.74
N SER A 100 8.38 3.75 0.24
CA SER A 100 9.55 2.87 0.34
C SER A 100 9.30 1.86 1.45
N PHE A 101 9.40 0.56 1.12
CA PHE A 101 9.14 -0.52 2.05
C PHE A 101 10.41 -1.24 2.44
N GLU A 102 10.55 -1.53 3.73
CA GLU A 102 11.46 -2.55 4.23
C GLU A 102 10.60 -3.66 4.83
N VAL A 103 10.78 -4.89 4.37
CA VAL A 103 9.91 -6.00 4.73
C VAL A 103 10.71 -7.16 5.29
N ILE A 104 10.35 -7.59 6.48
CA ILE A 104 10.78 -8.86 7.06
C ILE A 104 9.54 -9.74 7.14
N LEU A 105 9.54 -10.82 6.39
CA LEU A 105 8.39 -11.68 6.21
C LEU A 105 8.80 -13.13 6.46
N ASP A 106 8.21 -13.76 7.47
CA ASP A 106 8.45 -15.16 7.82
C ASP A 106 9.95 -15.42 7.99
N ASN A 107 10.50 -16.42 7.28
CA ASN A 107 11.93 -16.75 7.29
C ASN A 107 12.66 -16.23 6.06
N PHE A 108 12.03 -15.33 5.29
CA PHE A 108 12.65 -14.78 4.09
C PHE A 108 13.70 -13.74 4.46
N PRO A 109 14.73 -13.57 3.61
CA PRO A 109 15.64 -12.43 3.77
C PRO A 109 14.89 -11.11 3.69
N LYS A 110 15.40 -10.10 4.41
CA LYS A 110 14.85 -8.75 4.34
C LYS A 110 14.77 -8.25 2.90
N LYS A 111 13.63 -7.70 2.52
CA LYS A 111 13.39 -7.15 1.19
C LYS A 111 13.15 -5.65 1.26
N LYS A 112 13.60 -4.95 0.23
CA LYS A 112 13.36 -3.52 0.04
C LYS A 112 12.71 -3.31 -1.31
N LEU A 113 11.66 -2.52 -1.36
CA LEU A 113 10.99 -2.15 -2.60
C LEU A 113 10.38 -0.77 -2.48
N SER A 114 10.09 -0.15 -3.60
CA SER A 114 9.54 1.20 -3.65
C SER A 114 8.45 1.30 -4.70
N PHE A 115 7.38 2.01 -4.36
CA PHE A 115 6.33 2.37 -5.31
C PHE A 115 6.43 3.86 -5.62
N HIS A 116 6.48 4.21 -6.89
CA HIS A 116 6.51 5.58 -7.37
C HIS A 116 5.17 5.89 -8.02
N GLU A 117 4.49 6.92 -7.52
CA GLU A 117 3.15 7.30 -7.97
C GLU A 117 2.21 6.10 -8.11
N PRO A 118 2.02 5.31 -7.03
CA PRO A 118 1.17 4.12 -7.13
C PRO A 118 -0.28 4.45 -7.44
N ILE A 119 -0.72 5.68 -7.18
CA ILE A 119 -2.04 6.17 -7.57
C ILE A 119 -1.83 7.36 -8.52
N PRO A 120 -1.79 7.12 -9.85
CA PRO A 120 -1.54 8.20 -10.81
C PRO A 120 -2.65 9.25 -10.79
N THR A 121 -2.27 10.51 -10.93
CA THR A 121 -3.20 11.65 -10.95
C THR A 121 -3.28 12.34 -12.29
N SER A 122 -2.37 12.04 -13.20
CA SER A 122 -2.23 12.74 -14.48
C SER A 122 -3.47 12.68 -15.37
N HIS A 123 -4.31 11.68 -15.21
CA HIS A 123 -5.52 11.53 -16.02
C HIS A 123 -6.60 12.56 -15.68
N TYR A 124 -6.50 13.30 -14.58
CA TYR A 124 -7.46 14.34 -14.24
C TYR A 124 -7.51 15.45 -15.28
N THR A 125 -6.39 15.73 -15.89
CA THR A 125 -6.29 16.79 -16.89
C THR A 125 -7.00 16.44 -18.19
N LEU A 126 -7.25 15.18 -18.43
CA LEU A 126 -7.88 14.69 -19.65
C LEU A 126 -9.39 14.87 -19.66
N ALA A 127 -9.98 15.19 -18.53
CA ALA A 127 -11.40 15.40 -18.39
C ALA A 127 -11.86 16.79 -18.87
N VAL A 128 -10.93 17.63 -19.26
CA VAL A 128 -11.19 19.01 -19.65
C VAL A 128 -11.58 19.14 -21.11
#